data_0f0e90961deebdae9c1ad894d6a80d1c
#
_entry.id   0f0e90961deebdae9c1ad894d6a80d1c
#
_cell.length_a   1.000
_cell.length_b   1.000
_cell.length_c   1.000
_cell.angle_alpha   90.00
_cell.angle_beta   90.00
_cell.angle_gamma   90.00
#
_symmetry.space_group_name_H-M   'P 1'
#
loop_
_entity.id
_entity.type
_entity.pdbx_description
1 polymer ?
#
loop_
_entity_poly.entity_id
_entity_poly.type
_entity_poly.pdbx_seq_one_letter_code
_entity_poly.pdbx_strand_id
1 'polypeptide(L)'
;MRRTAAHALKHGDLAPTVPVRIFSPDGRAADGAIDRWMDAFGEAVPAIRSIMAVGLGDSGAAFLDVLASRALNAAHPTPVVVLDARPTRQWARMQSAFGTSCAALTPTLVEGGSESGLLEEHLAAMLGAPAGAPAGEVVVSISVGDAESNLAIGLRVASFVRSHGTAGCRVSIFVRQPLMVDFSALLARHADASGDLAQVVVWGGLEESFGADWWSA
;
A
#
# COMPACT_ATOMS: atom_id res chain seq x y z
N MET A 1 9.55 -0.75 16.83
CA MET A 1 10.71 0.16 16.79
C MET A 1 10.55 1.43 17.63
N ARG A 2 9.40 2.12 17.67
CA ARG A 2 9.20 3.34 18.50
C ARG A 2 9.46 3.14 20.01
N ARG A 3 9.20 1.95 20.59
CA ARG A 3 9.44 1.66 22.02
C ARG A 3 10.92 1.60 22.41
N THR A 4 11.80 1.16 21.52
CA THR A 4 13.24 1.06 21.82
C THR A 4 13.92 2.43 21.86
N ALA A 5 13.53 3.34 20.97
CA ALA A 5 14.08 4.70 20.95
C ALA A 5 13.60 5.54 22.15
N ALA A 6 12.32 5.37 22.57
CA ALA A 6 11.79 6.04 23.76
C ALA A 6 12.46 5.56 25.05
N HIS A 7 12.97 4.33 25.10
CA HIS A 7 13.70 3.80 26.24
C HIS A 7 15.14 4.37 26.30
N ALA A 8 15.81 4.51 25.15
CA ALA A 8 17.16 5.09 25.09
C ALA A 8 17.16 6.58 25.55
N LEU A 9 16.12 7.34 25.19
CA LEU A 9 15.98 8.74 25.58
C LEU A 9 15.73 8.94 27.09
N LYS A 10 15.24 7.91 27.81
CA LYS A 10 14.99 8.01 29.27
C LYS A 10 16.23 7.83 30.12
N HIS A 11 17.31 7.32 29.60
CA HIS A 11 18.54 7.04 30.37
C HIS A 11 19.63 8.12 30.31
N GLY A 12 19.33 9.31 29.78
CA GLY A 12 20.16 10.50 29.99
C GLY A 12 21.56 10.50 29.35
N ASP A 13 21.94 9.47 28.59
CA ASP A 13 23.32 9.29 28.10
C ASP A 13 23.57 9.89 26.70
N LEU A 14 22.59 10.52 26.08
CA LEU A 14 22.78 11.19 24.79
C LEU A 14 22.87 12.71 25.00
N ALA A 15 24.01 13.27 24.70
CA ALA A 15 24.21 14.72 24.70
C ALA A 15 23.10 15.39 23.88
N PRO A 16 22.49 16.49 24.37
CA PRO A 16 21.30 17.11 23.75
C PRO A 16 21.53 17.74 22.35
N THR A 17 22.71 17.57 21.78
CA THR A 17 23.15 18.23 20.56
C THR A 17 23.09 17.35 19.31
N VAL A 18 22.79 16.05 19.43
CA VAL A 18 22.69 15.18 18.24
C VAL A 18 21.22 14.99 17.87
N PRO A 19 20.75 15.52 16.72
CA PRO A 19 19.38 15.31 16.28
C PRO A 19 19.19 13.85 15.86
N VAL A 20 18.55 13.06 16.72
CA VAL A 20 18.18 11.67 16.39
C VAL A 20 16.93 11.72 15.52
N ARG A 21 17.08 11.44 14.23
CA ARG A 21 15.96 11.26 13.31
C ARG A 21 15.53 9.81 13.31
N ILE A 22 14.33 9.54 13.82
CA ILE A 22 13.71 8.20 13.78
C ILE A 22 12.86 8.16 12.52
N PHE A 23 13.16 7.22 11.62
CA PHE A 23 12.36 7.00 10.43
C PHE A 23 11.99 5.52 10.29
N SER A 24 10.86 5.27 9.65
CA SER A 24 10.46 3.94 9.23
C SER A 24 10.85 3.76 7.75
N PRO A 25 11.74 2.81 7.43
CA PRO A 25 12.10 2.55 6.03
C PRO A 25 10.88 2.25 5.15
N ASP A 26 9.95 1.44 5.66
CA ASP A 26 8.71 1.10 4.95
C ASP A 26 7.81 2.34 4.77
N GLY A 27 7.66 3.18 5.79
CA GLY A 27 6.87 4.41 5.69
C GLY A 27 7.45 5.39 4.66
N ARG A 28 8.78 5.50 4.60
CA ARG A 28 9.46 6.38 3.62
C ARG A 28 9.33 5.85 2.19
N ALA A 29 9.49 4.55 2.01
CA ALA A 29 9.30 3.93 0.70
C ALA A 29 7.86 4.03 0.21
N ALA A 30 6.88 3.86 1.11
CA ALA A 30 5.47 4.06 0.80
C ALA A 30 5.17 5.51 0.40
N ASP A 31 5.74 6.48 1.11
CA ASP A 31 5.59 7.91 0.82
C ASP A 31 6.09 8.25 -0.59
N GLY A 32 7.30 7.81 -0.94
CA GLY A 32 7.84 7.99 -2.29
C GLY A 32 7.03 7.30 -3.39
N ALA A 33 6.47 6.12 -3.12
CA ALA A 33 5.61 5.42 -4.08
C ALA A 33 4.28 6.14 -4.30
N ILE A 34 3.69 6.66 -3.23
CA ILE A 34 2.44 7.42 -3.29
C ILE A 34 2.67 8.77 -3.99
N ASP A 35 3.81 9.44 -3.76
CA ASP A 35 4.17 10.65 -4.50
C ASP A 35 4.23 10.40 -6.01
N ARG A 36 4.98 9.39 -6.46
CA ARG A 36 5.05 9.04 -7.88
C ARG A 36 3.69 8.69 -8.49
N TRP A 37 2.87 8.00 -7.72
CA TRP A 37 1.51 7.67 -8.14
C TRP A 37 0.66 8.94 -8.28
N MET A 38 0.70 9.85 -7.31
CA MET A 38 -0.03 11.11 -7.36
C MET A 38 0.45 12.00 -8.51
N ASP A 39 1.76 12.09 -8.73
CA ASP A 39 2.36 12.86 -9.82
C ASP A 39 1.88 12.40 -11.21
N ALA A 40 1.61 11.09 -11.37
CA ALA A 40 1.06 10.54 -12.62
C ALA A 40 -0.35 11.05 -12.94
N PHE A 41 -1.09 11.58 -11.95
CA PHE A 41 -2.43 12.19 -12.14
C PHE A 41 -2.38 13.73 -12.28
N GLY A 42 -1.22 14.35 -12.10
CA GLY A 42 -1.08 15.79 -12.13
C GLY A 42 -1.71 16.48 -10.90
N GLU A 43 -2.40 17.60 -11.09
CA GLU A 43 -2.94 18.40 -9.97
C GLU A 43 -4.16 17.78 -9.25
N ALA A 44 -4.81 16.77 -9.84
CA ALA A 44 -5.99 16.16 -9.27
C ALA A 44 -5.62 14.89 -8.49
N VAL A 45 -5.72 14.94 -7.16
CA VAL A 45 -5.63 13.73 -6.34
C VAL A 45 -6.80 12.79 -6.73
N PRO A 46 -6.52 11.54 -7.13
CA PRO A 46 -7.58 10.63 -7.55
C PRO A 46 -8.51 10.33 -6.37
N ALA A 47 -9.81 10.36 -6.64
CA ALA A 47 -10.79 9.90 -5.67
C ALA A 47 -10.65 8.39 -5.48
N ILE A 48 -10.20 7.96 -4.31
CA ILE A 48 -10.08 6.53 -3.99
C ILE A 48 -11.45 6.02 -3.55
N ARG A 49 -12.00 5.11 -4.36
CA ARG A 49 -13.31 4.49 -4.09
C ARG A 49 -13.23 3.37 -3.07
N SER A 50 -12.20 2.56 -3.16
CA SER A 50 -11.99 1.42 -2.28
C SER A 50 -10.54 0.94 -2.32
N ILE A 51 -10.13 0.25 -1.26
CA ILE A 51 -8.77 -0.25 -1.09
C ILE A 51 -8.83 -1.76 -0.82
N MET A 52 -7.91 -2.52 -1.40
CA MET A 52 -7.61 -3.90 -1.01
C MET A 52 -6.19 -3.97 -0.48
N ALA A 53 -6.01 -4.43 0.73
CA ALA A 53 -4.71 -4.69 1.33
C ALA A 53 -4.49 -6.20 1.43
N VAL A 54 -3.56 -6.72 0.63
CA VAL A 54 -3.15 -8.13 0.66
C VAL A 54 -1.86 -8.23 1.48
N GLY A 55 -1.99 -8.74 2.70
CA GLY A 55 -0.96 -8.71 3.73
C GLY A 55 -0.91 -7.37 4.48
N LEU A 56 -1.26 -7.41 5.76
CA LEU A 56 -1.24 -6.25 6.66
C LEU A 56 -0.13 -6.37 7.73
N GLY A 57 1.05 -6.83 7.32
CA GLY A 57 2.26 -6.76 8.14
C GLY A 57 2.73 -5.31 8.37
N ASP A 58 3.93 -5.15 8.93
CA ASP A 58 4.46 -3.81 9.25
C ASP A 58 4.54 -2.90 8.02
N SER A 59 4.92 -3.45 6.85
CA SER A 59 5.01 -2.70 5.60
C SER A 59 3.63 -2.33 5.04
N GLY A 60 2.67 -3.27 5.02
CA GLY A 60 1.31 -3.01 4.57
C GLY A 60 0.61 -1.97 5.44
N ALA A 61 0.83 -2.03 6.76
CA ALA A 61 0.31 -1.03 7.70
C ALA A 61 0.94 0.36 7.48
N ALA A 62 2.26 0.41 7.23
CA ALA A 62 2.94 1.66 6.91
C ALA A 62 2.43 2.26 5.58
N PHE A 63 2.19 1.43 4.57
CA PHE A 63 1.60 1.88 3.31
C PHE A 63 0.21 2.48 3.51
N LEU A 64 -0.69 1.78 4.22
CA LEU A 64 -2.03 2.27 4.49
C LEU A 64 -2.04 3.55 5.34
N ASP A 65 -1.11 3.69 6.29
CA ASP A 65 -0.95 4.91 7.09
C ASP A 65 -0.61 6.11 6.19
N VAL A 66 0.38 5.96 5.32
CA VAL A 66 0.78 7.03 4.39
C VAL A 66 -0.34 7.34 3.40
N LEU A 67 -0.95 6.33 2.78
CA LEU A 67 -2.07 6.51 1.85
C LEU A 67 -3.24 7.24 2.52
N ALA A 68 -3.61 6.82 3.72
CA ALA A 68 -4.70 7.44 4.47
C ALA A 68 -4.39 8.91 4.83
N SER A 69 -3.17 9.19 5.27
CA SER A 69 -2.79 10.55 5.66
C SER A 69 -2.68 11.52 4.47
N ARG A 70 -2.41 11.02 3.26
CA ARG A 70 -2.16 11.85 2.08
C ARG A 70 -3.33 11.96 1.11
N ALA A 71 -4.11 10.90 0.97
CA ALA A 71 -5.11 10.78 -0.09
C ALA A 71 -6.53 10.53 0.40
N LEU A 72 -6.75 10.31 1.71
CA LEU A 72 -8.08 9.99 2.23
C LEU A 72 -8.61 11.09 3.15
N ASN A 73 -9.94 11.08 3.34
CA ASN A 73 -10.63 12.02 4.19
C ASN A 73 -11.36 11.29 5.32
N ALA A 74 -11.03 11.60 6.56
CA ALA A 74 -11.68 11.00 7.73
C ALA A 74 -13.18 11.32 7.85
N ALA A 75 -13.67 12.40 7.23
CA ALA A 75 -15.10 12.71 7.19
C ALA A 75 -15.89 11.73 6.28
N HIS A 76 -15.20 11.09 5.34
CA HIS A 76 -15.77 10.10 4.41
C HIS A 76 -14.87 8.88 4.34
N PRO A 77 -14.89 7.99 5.35
CA PRO A 77 -13.98 6.86 5.42
C PRO A 77 -14.07 5.94 4.19
N THR A 78 -12.91 5.59 3.65
CA THR A 78 -12.82 4.73 2.48
C THR A 78 -12.91 3.26 2.88
N PRO A 79 -13.74 2.45 2.20
CA PRO A 79 -13.79 1.01 2.42
C PRO A 79 -12.43 0.36 2.13
N VAL A 80 -11.94 -0.47 3.05
CA VAL A 80 -10.73 -1.27 2.86
C VAL A 80 -11.00 -2.73 3.16
N VAL A 81 -10.74 -3.61 2.18
CA VAL A 81 -10.71 -5.07 2.38
C VAL A 81 -9.29 -5.46 2.77
N VAL A 82 -9.13 -6.07 3.93
CA VAL A 82 -7.86 -6.58 4.44
C VAL A 82 -7.85 -8.09 4.32
N LEU A 83 -7.09 -8.62 3.36
CA LEU A 83 -6.87 -10.06 3.18
C LEU A 83 -5.53 -10.44 3.82
N ASP A 84 -5.57 -11.17 4.92
CA ASP A 84 -4.39 -11.57 5.70
C ASP A 84 -4.66 -12.89 6.44
N ALA A 85 -3.64 -13.63 6.78
CA ALA A 85 -3.77 -14.84 7.58
C ALA A 85 -4.27 -14.57 9.02
N ARG A 86 -4.09 -13.35 9.53
CA ARG A 86 -4.51 -12.91 10.88
C ARG A 86 -5.01 -11.47 10.86
N PRO A 87 -6.06 -11.15 10.08
CA PRO A 87 -6.43 -9.77 9.75
C PRO A 87 -6.84 -8.98 10.98
N THR A 88 -7.60 -9.58 11.90
CA THR A 88 -8.02 -8.92 13.15
C THR A 88 -6.83 -8.49 14.01
N ARG A 89 -5.83 -9.35 14.16
CA ARG A 89 -4.62 -9.04 14.92
C ARG A 89 -3.81 -7.94 14.26
N GLN A 90 -3.63 -8.01 12.95
CA GLN A 90 -2.85 -7.02 12.21
C GLN A 90 -3.55 -5.67 12.20
N TRP A 91 -4.87 -5.65 12.03
CA TRP A 91 -5.65 -4.42 12.10
C TRP A 91 -5.55 -3.75 13.47
N ALA A 92 -5.68 -4.52 14.56
CA ALA A 92 -5.53 -3.98 15.91
C ALA A 92 -4.12 -3.40 16.16
N ARG A 93 -3.07 -4.02 15.60
CA ARG A 93 -1.69 -3.47 15.65
C ARG A 93 -1.58 -2.16 14.87
N MET A 94 -2.17 -2.09 13.68
CA MET A 94 -2.21 -0.88 12.86
C MET A 94 -2.96 0.25 13.60
N GLN A 95 -4.12 -0.04 14.17
CA GLN A 95 -4.87 0.93 14.97
C GLN A 95 -4.06 1.46 16.17
N SER A 96 -3.32 0.58 16.85
CA SER A 96 -2.45 0.98 17.97
C SER A 96 -1.27 1.84 17.54
N ALA A 97 -0.76 1.65 16.32
CA ALA A 97 0.41 2.36 15.80
C ALA A 97 0.03 3.67 15.07
N PHE A 98 -1.09 3.68 14.35
CA PHE A 98 -1.49 4.69 13.38
C PHE A 98 -2.97 5.10 13.55
N GLY A 99 -3.46 5.24 14.79
CA GLY A 99 -4.89 5.41 15.09
C GLY A 99 -5.56 6.57 14.35
N THR A 100 -4.87 7.68 14.12
CA THR A 100 -5.42 8.85 13.41
C THR A 100 -5.72 8.52 11.94
N SER A 101 -4.81 7.82 11.27
CA SER A 101 -4.99 7.45 9.86
C SER A 101 -6.06 6.38 9.68
N CYS A 102 -6.21 5.49 10.67
CA CYS A 102 -7.28 4.47 10.66
C CYS A 102 -8.69 5.06 10.66
N ALA A 103 -8.88 6.28 11.14
CA ALA A 103 -10.19 6.96 11.11
C ALA A 103 -10.69 7.24 9.68
N ALA A 104 -9.79 7.29 8.70
CA ALA A 104 -10.13 7.46 7.29
C ALA A 104 -10.46 6.13 6.56
N LEU A 105 -10.48 5.00 7.28
CA LEU A 105 -10.64 3.66 6.72
C LEU A 105 -11.80 2.91 7.40
N THR A 106 -12.61 2.21 6.59
CA THR A 106 -13.64 1.30 7.09
C THR A 106 -13.27 -0.14 6.71
N PRO A 107 -12.76 -0.97 7.65
CA PRO A 107 -12.21 -2.27 7.33
C PRO A 107 -13.25 -3.37 7.17
N THR A 108 -13.07 -4.20 6.17
CA THR A 108 -13.62 -5.56 6.06
C THR A 108 -12.45 -6.52 6.22
N LEU A 109 -12.43 -7.28 7.31
CA LEU A 109 -11.34 -8.17 7.66
C LEU A 109 -11.63 -9.58 7.14
N VAL A 110 -10.77 -10.07 6.24
CA VAL A 110 -10.93 -11.36 5.57
C VAL A 110 -9.74 -12.25 5.94
N GLU A 111 -10.02 -13.32 6.65
CA GLU A 111 -9.00 -14.32 6.99
C GLU A 111 -8.78 -15.25 5.81
N GLY A 112 -7.55 -15.28 5.30
CA GLY A 112 -7.16 -16.16 4.20
C GLY A 112 -5.80 -15.80 3.62
N GLY A 113 -5.27 -16.74 2.85
CA GLY A 113 -4.07 -16.53 2.05
C GLY A 113 -4.43 -16.02 0.65
N SER A 114 -3.45 -15.50 -0.05
CA SER A 114 -3.58 -15.07 -1.45
C SER A 114 -3.98 -16.20 -2.41
N GLU A 115 -3.82 -17.46 -2.00
CA GLU A 115 -4.12 -18.68 -2.76
C GLU A 115 -5.62 -19.07 -2.73
N SER A 116 -6.42 -18.46 -1.87
CA SER A 116 -7.75 -18.95 -1.48
C SER A 116 -8.90 -18.58 -2.45
N GLY A 117 -8.65 -17.95 -3.58
CA GLY A 117 -9.72 -17.43 -4.46
C GLY A 117 -10.45 -16.19 -3.92
N LEU A 118 -10.28 -15.88 -2.63
CA LEU A 118 -10.88 -14.70 -1.97
C LEU A 118 -10.39 -13.39 -2.57
N LEU A 119 -9.16 -13.39 -3.10
CA LEU A 119 -8.59 -12.23 -3.78
C LEU A 119 -9.46 -11.82 -4.98
N GLU A 120 -9.74 -12.78 -5.85
CA GLU A 120 -10.54 -12.56 -7.07
C GLU A 120 -12.00 -12.26 -6.74
N GLU A 121 -12.57 -12.92 -5.74
CA GLU A 121 -13.93 -12.67 -5.28
C GLU A 121 -14.11 -11.21 -4.82
N HIS A 122 -13.23 -10.74 -3.95
CA HIS A 122 -13.29 -9.36 -3.46
C HIS A 122 -12.93 -8.35 -4.53
N LEU A 123 -11.97 -8.64 -5.41
CA LEU A 123 -11.69 -7.79 -6.57
C LEU A 123 -12.90 -7.67 -7.49
N ALA A 124 -13.58 -8.78 -7.80
CA ALA A 124 -14.78 -8.76 -8.61
C ALA A 124 -15.88 -7.87 -8.00
N ALA A 125 -16.09 -7.98 -6.68
CA ALA A 125 -17.03 -7.13 -5.97
C ALA A 125 -16.65 -5.64 -6.03
N MET A 126 -15.35 -5.32 -5.93
CA MET A 126 -14.86 -3.95 -6.02
C MET A 126 -14.94 -3.37 -7.43
N LEU A 127 -14.68 -4.18 -8.47
CA LEU A 127 -14.76 -3.77 -9.87
C LEU A 127 -16.19 -3.69 -10.37
N GLY A 128 -17.08 -4.58 -9.89
CA GLY A 128 -18.49 -4.68 -10.26
C GLY A 128 -19.40 -3.67 -9.56
N ALA A 129 -18.91 -2.49 -9.19
CA ALA A 129 -19.71 -1.47 -8.53
C ALA A 129 -20.97 -1.13 -9.34
N PRO A 130 -22.11 -0.89 -8.66
CA PRO A 130 -23.39 -0.65 -9.33
C PRO A 130 -23.32 0.56 -10.25
N ALA A 131 -24.13 0.53 -11.33
CA ALA A 131 -24.26 1.66 -12.23
C ALA A 131 -24.67 2.93 -11.45
N GLY A 132 -23.87 3.99 -11.56
CA GLY A 132 -24.06 5.24 -10.82
C GLY A 132 -23.16 5.37 -9.56
N ALA A 133 -22.36 4.36 -9.22
CA ALA A 133 -21.29 4.57 -8.24
C ALA A 133 -20.33 5.67 -8.74
N PRO A 134 -19.82 6.53 -7.84
CA PRO A 134 -18.89 7.57 -8.23
C PRO A 134 -17.68 6.94 -8.93
N ALA A 135 -17.29 7.55 -10.04
CA ALA A 135 -16.04 7.20 -10.70
C ALA A 135 -14.89 7.38 -9.69
N GLY A 136 -14.03 6.41 -9.61
CA GLY A 136 -12.92 6.48 -8.66
C GLY A 136 -11.94 5.33 -8.84
N GLU A 137 -10.83 5.46 -8.15
CA GLU A 137 -9.72 4.52 -8.20
C GLU A 137 -9.92 3.39 -7.20
N VAL A 138 -9.61 2.16 -7.61
CA VAL A 138 -9.42 1.03 -6.71
C VAL A 138 -7.93 0.89 -6.46
N VAL A 139 -7.51 0.97 -5.22
CA VAL A 139 -6.11 0.78 -4.83
C VAL A 139 -5.92 -0.64 -4.30
N VAL A 140 -4.96 -1.36 -4.85
CA VAL A 140 -4.56 -2.69 -4.36
C VAL A 140 -3.14 -2.62 -3.85
N SER A 141 -2.93 -2.84 -2.55
CA SER A 141 -1.61 -2.92 -1.92
C SER A 141 -1.25 -4.37 -1.61
N ILE A 142 -0.09 -4.82 -2.06
CA ILE A 142 0.39 -6.19 -1.92
C ILE A 142 1.70 -6.20 -1.13
N SER A 143 1.67 -6.84 0.06
CA SER A 143 2.77 -6.82 1.02
C SER A 143 2.79 -8.09 1.89
N VAL A 144 2.91 -9.28 1.28
CA VAL A 144 2.78 -10.60 1.94
C VAL A 144 4.11 -11.22 2.39
N GLY A 145 5.18 -10.49 2.46
CA GLY A 145 6.41 -10.99 3.05
C GLY A 145 7.59 -11.08 2.10
N ASP A 146 7.56 -11.90 1.06
CA ASP A 146 8.66 -12.04 0.10
C ASP A 146 8.33 -11.41 -1.27
N ALA A 147 9.39 -11.08 -2.02
CA ALA A 147 9.28 -10.37 -3.29
C ALA A 147 8.60 -11.21 -4.39
N GLU A 148 8.85 -12.53 -4.40
CA GLU A 148 8.32 -13.44 -5.43
C GLU A 148 6.81 -13.59 -5.25
N SER A 149 6.35 -13.82 -4.03
CA SER A 149 4.92 -13.88 -3.71
C SER A 149 4.21 -12.57 -4.03
N ASN A 150 4.80 -11.44 -3.66
CA ASN A 150 4.24 -10.12 -3.97
C ASN A 150 4.10 -9.92 -5.49
N LEU A 151 5.14 -10.29 -6.26
CA LEU A 151 5.13 -10.23 -7.72
C LEU A 151 4.05 -11.14 -8.32
N ALA A 152 3.98 -12.40 -7.88
CA ALA A 152 3.01 -13.36 -8.38
C ALA A 152 1.57 -12.88 -8.14
N ILE A 153 1.29 -12.35 -6.95
CA ILE A 153 -0.02 -11.77 -6.64
C ILE A 153 -0.28 -10.53 -7.50
N GLY A 154 0.70 -9.65 -7.66
CA GLY A 154 0.59 -8.46 -8.51
C GLY A 154 0.21 -8.80 -9.96
N LEU A 155 0.87 -9.80 -10.53
CA LEU A 155 0.56 -10.29 -11.88
C LEU A 155 -0.84 -10.92 -11.97
N ARG A 156 -1.27 -11.65 -10.95
CA ARG A 156 -2.65 -12.20 -10.88
C ARG A 156 -3.68 -11.08 -10.85
N VAL A 157 -3.49 -10.07 -10.00
CA VAL A 157 -4.37 -8.89 -9.92
C VAL A 157 -4.43 -8.17 -11.26
N ALA A 158 -3.29 -7.88 -11.88
CA ALA A 158 -3.23 -7.21 -13.18
C ALA A 158 -3.94 -8.03 -14.28
N SER A 159 -3.76 -9.35 -14.29
CA SER A 159 -4.45 -10.25 -15.22
C SER A 159 -5.96 -10.28 -14.99
N PHE A 160 -6.37 -10.31 -13.72
CA PHE A 160 -7.79 -10.28 -13.35
C PHE A 160 -8.46 -8.97 -13.77
N VAL A 161 -7.83 -7.83 -13.50
CA VAL A 161 -8.33 -6.49 -13.91
C VAL A 161 -8.48 -6.41 -15.42
N ARG A 162 -7.51 -6.92 -16.19
CA ARG A 162 -7.60 -6.96 -17.65
C ARG A 162 -8.81 -7.75 -18.16
N SER A 163 -9.12 -8.86 -17.49
CA SER A 163 -10.21 -9.76 -17.92
C SER A 163 -11.59 -9.32 -17.45
N HIS A 164 -11.68 -8.58 -16.35
CA HIS A 164 -12.93 -8.25 -15.67
C HIS A 164 -13.13 -6.76 -15.39
N GLY A 165 -12.13 -5.93 -15.70
CA GLY A 165 -12.24 -4.49 -15.52
C GLY A 165 -13.32 -3.88 -16.40
N THR A 166 -14.08 -2.96 -15.83
CA THR A 166 -15.12 -2.21 -16.55
C THR A 166 -14.63 -0.81 -16.91
N ALA A 167 -15.07 -0.29 -18.03
CA ALA A 167 -14.76 1.07 -18.43
C ALA A 167 -15.18 2.07 -17.33
N GLY A 168 -14.25 2.94 -16.93
CA GLY A 168 -14.47 3.93 -15.88
C GLY A 168 -14.01 3.51 -14.46
N CYS A 169 -13.52 2.29 -14.28
CA CYS A 169 -12.83 1.86 -13.04
C CYS A 169 -11.34 1.70 -13.31
N ARG A 170 -10.54 2.58 -12.73
CA ARG A 170 -9.07 2.46 -12.74
C ARG A 170 -8.60 1.70 -11.51
N VAL A 171 -7.53 0.93 -11.66
CA VAL A 171 -6.94 0.15 -10.58
C VAL A 171 -5.46 0.48 -10.46
N SER A 172 -5.02 0.94 -9.30
CA SER A 172 -3.61 1.12 -8.98
C SER A 172 -3.12 -0.02 -8.09
N ILE A 173 -2.14 -0.75 -8.59
CA ILE A 173 -1.59 -1.94 -7.94
C ILE A 173 -0.22 -1.60 -7.38
N PHE A 174 -0.10 -1.54 -6.07
CA PHE A 174 1.15 -1.29 -5.36
C PHE A 174 1.76 -2.60 -4.91
N VAL A 175 2.91 -2.96 -5.49
CA VAL A 175 3.61 -4.21 -5.20
C VAL A 175 4.86 -3.92 -4.39
N ARG A 176 4.90 -4.40 -3.15
CA ARG A 176 6.08 -4.26 -2.30
C ARG A 176 7.21 -5.17 -2.77
N GLN A 177 8.37 -4.58 -2.96
CA GLN A 177 9.59 -5.27 -3.33
C GLN A 177 10.68 -5.01 -2.30
N PRO A 178 10.88 -5.90 -1.31
CA PRO A 178 11.78 -5.64 -0.19
C PRO A 178 13.27 -5.69 -0.51
N LEU A 179 13.68 -6.13 -1.70
CA LEU A 179 15.07 -6.33 -2.09
C LEU A 179 15.36 -5.94 -3.54
N MET A 180 16.62 -5.81 -3.87
CA MET A 180 17.28 -5.29 -5.07
C MET A 180 16.94 -5.97 -6.42
N VAL A 181 15.92 -6.77 -6.52
CA VAL A 181 15.52 -7.39 -7.80
C VAL A 181 14.56 -6.43 -8.49
N ASP A 182 14.99 -5.83 -9.57
CA ASP A 182 14.17 -4.94 -10.37
C ASP A 182 13.18 -5.72 -11.25
N PHE A 183 12.00 -5.95 -10.72
CA PHE A 183 10.87 -6.51 -11.48
C PHE A 183 10.03 -5.44 -12.17
N SER A 184 10.39 -4.17 -12.06
CA SER A 184 9.62 -3.05 -12.61
C SER A 184 9.38 -3.21 -14.12
N ALA A 185 10.39 -3.65 -14.88
CA ALA A 185 10.28 -3.89 -16.32
C ALA A 185 9.31 -5.05 -16.65
N LEU A 186 9.25 -6.09 -15.82
CA LEU A 186 8.32 -7.21 -16.02
C LEU A 186 6.87 -6.75 -15.71
N LEU A 187 6.67 -6.06 -14.61
CA LEU A 187 5.37 -5.52 -14.22
C LEU A 187 4.87 -4.45 -15.20
N ALA A 188 5.75 -3.57 -15.69
CA ALA A 188 5.41 -2.57 -16.69
C ALA A 188 4.90 -3.22 -17.99
N ARG A 189 5.55 -4.26 -18.51
CA ARG A 189 5.07 -5.00 -19.69
C ARG A 189 3.66 -5.59 -19.50
N HIS A 190 3.35 -6.04 -18.29
CA HIS A 190 2.02 -6.55 -17.98
C HIS A 190 0.99 -5.44 -17.77
N ALA A 191 1.39 -4.29 -17.22
CA ALA A 191 0.55 -3.12 -17.08
C ALA A 191 0.22 -2.51 -18.46
N ASP A 192 1.22 -2.34 -19.34
CA ASP A 192 1.02 -1.86 -20.71
C ASP A 192 0.03 -2.73 -21.49
N ALA A 193 0.07 -4.05 -21.28
CA ALA A 193 -0.89 -4.98 -21.88
C ALA A 193 -2.32 -4.84 -21.28
N SER A 194 -2.47 -4.21 -20.12
CA SER A 194 -3.77 -3.97 -19.47
C SER A 194 -4.44 -2.65 -19.92
N GLY A 195 -3.77 -1.85 -20.75
CA GLY A 195 -4.23 -0.55 -21.19
C GLY A 195 -4.38 0.45 -20.02
N ASP A 196 -5.24 1.44 -20.18
CA ASP A 196 -5.47 2.50 -19.18
C ASP A 196 -6.22 2.03 -17.92
N LEU A 197 -6.56 0.73 -17.81
CA LEU A 197 -7.38 0.20 -16.70
C LEU A 197 -6.55 -0.13 -15.46
N ALA A 198 -5.26 -0.44 -15.60
CA ALA A 198 -4.42 -0.81 -14.47
C ALA A 198 -3.05 -0.13 -14.53
N GLN A 199 -2.66 0.49 -13.42
CA GLN A 199 -1.32 1.02 -13.20
C GLN A 199 -0.61 0.16 -12.15
N VAL A 200 0.63 -0.23 -12.39
CA VAL A 200 1.44 -0.97 -11.41
C VAL A 200 2.56 -0.08 -10.89
N VAL A 201 2.64 0.05 -9.58
CA VAL A 201 3.66 0.82 -8.86
C VAL A 201 4.46 -0.14 -7.99
N VAL A 202 5.74 -0.26 -8.23
CA VAL A 202 6.66 -1.03 -7.37
C VAL A 202 7.21 -0.11 -6.29
N TRP A 203 7.32 -0.61 -5.04
CA TRP A 203 7.83 0.17 -3.91
C TRP A 203 8.61 -0.67 -2.90
N GLY A 204 9.37 -0.04 -2.03
CA GLY A 204 10.13 -0.68 -0.95
C GLY A 204 11.56 -1.05 -1.32
N GLY A 205 12.10 -0.52 -2.41
CA GLY A 205 13.51 -0.65 -2.77
C GLY A 205 14.44 0.08 -1.76
N LEU A 206 15.72 -0.28 -1.77
CA LEU A 206 16.70 0.33 -0.85
C LEU A 206 16.84 1.83 -1.07
N GLU A 207 16.84 2.29 -2.32
CA GLU A 207 16.95 3.71 -2.66
C GLU A 207 15.76 4.51 -2.12
N GLU A 208 14.56 3.97 -2.21
CA GLU A 208 13.36 4.58 -1.64
C GLU A 208 13.37 4.61 -0.11
N SER A 209 13.87 3.53 0.50
CA SER A 209 13.92 3.39 1.96
C SER A 209 14.94 4.32 2.61
N PHE A 210 16.08 4.57 1.94
CA PHE A 210 17.20 5.32 2.52
C PHE A 210 17.46 6.67 1.84
N GLY A 211 16.98 6.86 0.60
CA GLY A 211 17.24 8.06 -0.22
C GLY A 211 18.65 8.07 -0.80
N ALA A 212 18.83 8.81 -1.91
CA ALA A 212 20.12 8.94 -2.59
C ALA A 212 21.20 9.59 -1.69
N ASP A 213 20.78 10.46 -0.79
CA ASP A 213 21.69 11.23 0.10
C ASP A 213 22.35 10.40 1.19
N TRP A 214 21.80 9.20 1.47
CA TRP A 214 22.38 8.31 2.48
C TRP A 214 23.76 7.74 2.08
N TRP A 215 23.98 7.60 0.78
CA TRP A 215 25.22 7.03 0.24
C TRP A 215 26.31 8.07 -0.05
N SER A 216 26.00 9.34 0.10
CA SER A 216 26.91 10.48 -0.17
C SER A 216 27.56 11.07 1.11
N ALA A 217 27.32 10.48 2.26
CA ALA A 217 27.92 10.84 3.54
C ALA A 217 28.95 9.79 3.97
#